data_22a9dac2f23792ee8348a1f99bfabb10
#
_entry.id   22a9dac2f23792ee8348a1f99bfabb10
#
_cell.length_a   1.000
_cell.length_b   1.000
_cell.length_c   1.000
_cell.angle_alpha   90.00
_cell.angle_beta   90.00
_cell.angle_gamma   90.00
#
_symmetry.space_group_name_H-M   'P 1'
#
loop_
_entity.id
_entity.type
_entity.pdbx_description
1 polymer ?
#
loop_
_entity_poly.entity_id
_entity_poly.type
_entity_poly.pdbx_seq_one_letter_code
_entity_poly.pdbx_strand_id
1 'polypeptide(L)'
;MVEKHYLDAEKLLEDSWHLGAMVLASGFKPDFIVAIWRGGVPIGIALQEFLKTFGVTSDHIAIRTSSYEGIDQQSAVRVYGLSYLVSRVTDDVSLLIVDDVFDTGRSVAAVIEELRRRARKNTPTDIRIAVPYHKPARNETDRQPDYVLYETSEWLKYPHSLEGLSRDEIRQHRPNLGRIIDEVRQEQ
;
A
#
# COMPACT_ATOMS: atom_id res chain seq x y z
N MET A 1 23.71 -12.85 0.26
CA MET A 1 22.95 -11.67 0.72
C MET A 1 21.87 -11.41 -0.31
N VAL A 2 20.64 -11.15 0.09
CA VAL A 2 19.58 -10.75 -0.85
C VAL A 2 19.90 -9.33 -1.33
N GLU A 3 19.97 -9.15 -2.63
CA GLU A 3 20.20 -7.83 -3.24
C GLU A 3 19.03 -6.92 -2.94
N LYS A 4 19.31 -5.71 -2.43
CA LYS A 4 18.30 -4.72 -2.05
C LYS A 4 18.19 -3.67 -3.15
N HIS A 5 17.01 -3.47 -3.68
CA HIS A 5 16.70 -2.40 -4.63
C HIS A 5 16.18 -1.17 -3.88
N TYR A 6 16.94 -0.08 -3.89
CA TYR A 6 16.62 1.16 -3.18
C TYR A 6 15.80 2.09 -4.07
N LEU A 7 14.56 2.31 -3.68
CA LEU A 7 13.66 3.21 -4.41
C LEU A 7 13.93 4.67 -4.05
N ASP A 8 13.90 5.52 -5.06
CA ASP A 8 13.99 6.96 -4.92
C ASP A 8 12.62 7.56 -4.53
N ALA A 9 12.62 8.65 -3.74
CA ALA A 9 11.40 9.24 -3.22
C ALA A 9 10.62 10.02 -4.30
N GLU A 10 11.31 10.72 -5.17
CA GLU A 10 10.70 11.48 -6.26
C GLU A 10 10.12 10.53 -7.30
N LYS A 11 10.89 9.47 -7.65
CA LYS A 11 10.39 8.42 -8.55
C LYS A 11 9.15 7.72 -8.00
N LEU A 12 9.11 7.43 -6.70
CA LEU A 12 7.92 6.81 -6.09
C LEU A 12 6.70 7.74 -6.15
N LEU A 13 6.90 9.04 -6.00
CA LEU A 13 5.84 10.03 -6.14
C LEU A 13 5.30 10.09 -7.58
N GLU A 14 6.19 10.13 -8.58
CA GLU A 14 5.82 10.07 -9.99
C GLU A 14 5.07 8.78 -10.32
N ASP A 15 5.55 7.64 -9.85
CA ASP A 15 4.90 6.34 -10.05
C ASP A 15 3.49 6.32 -9.44
N SER A 16 3.29 7.00 -8.31
CA SER A 16 1.97 7.13 -7.68
C SER A 16 0.99 7.93 -8.55
N TRP A 17 1.46 8.96 -9.24
CA TRP A 17 0.66 9.70 -10.21
C TRP A 17 0.38 8.86 -11.47
N HIS A 18 1.34 8.07 -11.95
CA HIS A 18 1.13 7.14 -13.05
C HIS A 18 0.06 6.08 -12.73
N LEU A 19 0.05 5.56 -11.50
CA LEU A 19 -1.04 4.69 -11.03
C LEU A 19 -2.40 5.42 -11.07
N GLY A 20 -2.44 6.67 -10.62
CA GLY A 20 -3.63 7.51 -10.72
C GLY A 20 -4.10 7.69 -12.17
N ALA A 21 -3.17 7.89 -13.10
CA ALA A 21 -3.47 7.99 -14.53
C ALA A 21 -4.03 6.67 -15.10
N MET A 22 -3.50 5.50 -14.69
CA MET A 22 -4.04 4.18 -15.08
C MET A 22 -5.47 4.00 -14.58
N VAL A 23 -5.73 4.34 -13.30
CA VAL A 23 -7.08 4.30 -12.72
C VAL A 23 -8.03 5.18 -13.52
N LEU A 24 -7.65 6.42 -13.80
CA LEU A 24 -8.45 7.38 -14.58
C LEU A 24 -8.72 6.86 -15.99
N ALA A 25 -7.70 6.37 -16.69
CA ALA A 25 -7.80 5.85 -18.05
C ALA A 25 -8.71 4.61 -18.17
N SER A 26 -8.83 3.82 -17.10
CA SER A 26 -9.74 2.67 -17.05
C SER A 26 -11.23 3.06 -16.92
N GLY A 27 -11.52 4.34 -16.68
CA GLY A 27 -12.87 4.83 -16.39
C GLY A 27 -13.35 4.56 -14.97
N PHE A 28 -12.53 3.91 -14.13
CA PHE A 28 -12.87 3.63 -12.73
C PHE A 28 -12.80 4.92 -11.89
N LYS A 29 -13.86 5.18 -11.15
CA LYS A 29 -13.96 6.34 -10.25
C LYS A 29 -14.24 5.81 -8.84
N PRO A 30 -13.22 5.64 -8.01
CA PRO A 30 -13.41 5.12 -6.66
C PRO A 30 -14.19 6.11 -5.80
N ASP A 31 -15.25 5.62 -5.14
CA ASP A 31 -15.96 6.36 -4.09
C ASP A 31 -15.13 6.37 -2.81
N PHE A 32 -14.36 5.30 -2.57
CA PHE A 32 -13.46 5.17 -1.43
C PHE A 32 -12.06 4.75 -1.86
N ILE A 33 -11.03 5.36 -1.26
CA ILE A 33 -9.64 4.95 -1.35
C ILE A 33 -9.17 4.48 0.02
N VAL A 34 -8.71 3.23 0.10
CA VAL A 34 -8.16 2.63 1.32
C VAL A 34 -6.68 2.39 1.12
N ALA A 35 -5.83 3.15 1.82
CA ALA A 35 -4.39 2.95 1.82
C ALA A 35 -3.97 2.02 2.97
N ILE A 36 -3.19 0.98 2.67
CA ILE A 36 -2.68 0.08 3.69
C ILE A 36 -1.47 0.75 4.38
N TRP A 37 -1.59 0.94 5.66
CA TRP A 37 -0.51 1.43 6.50
C TRP A 37 0.55 0.35 6.66
N ARG A 38 1.84 0.60 6.33
CA ARG A 38 2.49 1.92 6.19
C ARG A 38 2.71 2.32 4.73
N GLY A 39 3.16 1.39 3.89
CA GLY A 39 3.71 1.68 2.58
C GLY A 39 2.72 2.23 1.57
N GLY A 40 1.47 1.78 1.62
CA GLY A 40 0.40 2.27 0.74
C GLY A 40 0.00 3.72 0.97
N VAL A 41 0.30 4.31 2.14
CA VAL A 41 -0.18 5.66 2.48
C VAL A 41 0.44 6.77 1.61
N PRO A 42 1.76 6.87 1.42
CA PRO A 42 2.33 7.88 0.53
C PRO A 42 1.80 7.79 -0.90
N ILE A 43 1.62 6.56 -1.39
CA ILE A 43 1.10 6.28 -2.74
C ILE A 43 -0.37 6.66 -2.83
N GLY A 44 -1.17 6.25 -1.84
CA GLY A 44 -2.60 6.57 -1.78
C GLY A 44 -2.89 8.07 -1.76
N ILE A 45 -2.09 8.86 -1.01
CA ILE A 45 -2.20 10.33 -0.97
C ILE A 45 -1.92 10.91 -2.36
N ALA A 46 -0.80 10.55 -2.99
CA ALA A 46 -0.40 11.10 -4.28
C ALA A 46 -1.38 10.71 -5.40
N LEU A 47 -1.83 9.46 -5.41
CA LEU A 47 -2.83 8.95 -6.35
C LEU A 47 -4.16 9.68 -6.18
N GLN A 48 -4.64 9.88 -4.95
CA GLN A 48 -5.88 10.59 -4.66
C GLN A 48 -5.82 12.05 -5.13
N GLU A 49 -4.74 12.77 -4.79
CA GLU A 49 -4.56 14.16 -5.21
C GLU A 49 -4.51 14.27 -6.74
N PHE A 50 -3.86 13.31 -7.42
CA PHE A 50 -3.89 13.23 -8.88
C PHE A 50 -5.32 13.08 -9.42
N LEU A 51 -6.08 12.10 -8.94
CA LEU A 51 -7.46 11.86 -9.37
C LEU A 51 -8.36 13.08 -9.14
N LYS A 52 -8.16 13.78 -8.03
CA LYS A 52 -8.90 15.00 -7.69
C LYS A 52 -8.68 16.13 -8.69
N THR A 53 -7.49 16.25 -9.31
CA THR A 53 -7.25 17.25 -10.37
C THR A 53 -8.11 17.03 -11.62
N PHE A 54 -8.61 15.81 -11.81
CA PHE A 54 -9.53 15.42 -12.88
C PHE A 54 -10.99 15.32 -12.43
N GLY A 55 -11.32 15.87 -11.24
CA GLY A 55 -12.69 15.94 -10.73
C GLY A 55 -13.21 14.63 -10.12
N VAL A 56 -12.35 13.64 -9.90
CA VAL A 56 -12.71 12.40 -9.16
C VAL A 56 -12.55 12.68 -7.66
N THR A 57 -13.67 12.72 -6.94
CA THR A 57 -13.70 12.94 -5.49
C THR A 57 -13.96 11.60 -4.79
N SER A 58 -13.04 11.19 -3.94
CA SER A 58 -13.14 9.95 -3.17
C SER A 58 -13.03 10.25 -1.67
N ASP A 59 -13.81 9.56 -0.85
CA ASP A 59 -13.53 9.46 0.58
C ASP A 59 -12.34 8.54 0.81
N HIS A 60 -11.59 8.71 1.90
CA HIS A 60 -10.34 7.99 2.07
C HIS A 60 -10.03 7.67 3.53
N ILE A 61 -9.28 6.59 3.72
CA ILE A 61 -8.80 6.15 5.02
C ILE A 61 -7.50 5.35 4.88
N ALA A 62 -6.62 5.49 5.89
CA ALA A 62 -5.53 4.55 6.09
C ALA A 62 -5.95 3.46 7.08
N ILE A 63 -5.70 2.20 6.72
CA ILE A 63 -5.96 1.05 7.58
C ILE A 63 -4.67 0.31 7.86
N ARG A 64 -4.57 -0.30 9.06
CA ARG A 64 -3.37 -1.05 9.44
C ARG A 64 -3.61 -2.54 9.29
N THR A 65 -2.65 -3.23 8.66
CA THR A 65 -2.50 -4.68 8.72
C THR A 65 -1.31 -5.08 9.58
N SER A 66 -1.38 -6.21 10.26
CA SER A 66 -0.23 -6.79 10.95
C SER A 66 -0.25 -8.30 10.82
N SER A 67 0.89 -8.89 10.41
CA SER A 67 1.07 -10.33 10.46
C SER A 67 1.13 -10.79 11.93
N TYR A 68 0.51 -11.91 12.22
CA TYR A 68 0.57 -12.57 13.52
C TYR A 68 1.05 -14.00 13.32
N GLU A 69 2.17 -14.33 13.91
CA GLU A 69 2.64 -15.71 14.00
C GLU A 69 1.95 -16.38 15.20
N GLY A 70 0.91 -17.14 14.95
CA GLY A 70 0.23 -17.93 15.97
C GLY A 70 1.00 -19.20 16.28
N ILE A 71 0.71 -19.85 17.42
CA ILE A 71 1.30 -21.11 17.86
C ILE A 71 1.06 -22.25 16.84
N ASP A 72 0.05 -22.12 15.97
CA ASP A 72 -0.35 -23.12 14.96
C ASP A 72 0.19 -22.86 13.54
N GLN A 73 1.28 -22.14 13.37
CA GLN A 73 1.99 -21.91 12.07
C GLN A 73 1.17 -21.28 10.93
N GLN A 74 -0.06 -20.88 11.12
CA GLN A 74 -0.79 -20.09 10.16
C GLN A 74 -0.62 -18.60 10.47
N SER A 75 0.18 -17.90 9.67
CA SER A 75 0.34 -16.45 9.78
C SER A 75 -0.96 -15.74 9.40
N ALA A 76 -1.79 -15.44 10.38
CA ALA A 76 -3.01 -14.68 10.17
C ALA A 76 -2.68 -13.19 10.08
N VAL A 77 -3.35 -12.48 9.17
CA VAL A 77 -3.26 -11.02 9.07
C VAL A 77 -4.42 -10.39 9.81
N ARG A 78 -4.13 -9.54 10.80
CA ARG A 78 -5.15 -8.74 11.50
C ARG A 78 -5.30 -7.39 10.83
N VAL A 79 -6.55 -6.92 10.75
CA VAL A 79 -6.92 -5.64 10.14
C VAL A 79 -7.49 -4.70 11.19
N TYR A 80 -7.01 -3.47 11.22
CA TYR A 80 -7.42 -2.43 12.16
C TYR A 80 -7.87 -1.18 11.41
N GLY A 81 -8.85 -0.46 11.97
CA GLY A 81 -9.32 0.82 11.43
C GLY A 81 -10.48 0.73 10.44
N LEU A 82 -11.00 -0.47 10.12
CA LEU A 82 -12.11 -0.64 9.15
C LEU A 82 -13.47 -0.07 9.60
N SER A 83 -13.66 0.30 10.87
CA SER A 83 -14.97 0.73 11.38
C SER A 83 -15.54 1.94 10.63
N TYR A 84 -14.67 2.89 10.25
CA TYR A 84 -15.05 4.04 9.45
C TYR A 84 -15.63 3.63 8.10
N LEU A 85 -14.91 2.78 7.37
CA LEU A 85 -15.33 2.28 6.06
C LEU A 85 -16.63 1.47 6.16
N VAL A 86 -16.68 0.49 7.08
CA VAL A 86 -17.84 -0.39 7.30
C VAL A 86 -19.13 0.40 7.57
N SER A 87 -19.05 1.55 8.24
CA SER A 87 -20.22 2.38 8.55
C SER A 87 -20.73 3.22 7.37
N ARG A 88 -20.00 3.25 6.24
CA ARG A 88 -20.29 4.12 5.10
C ARG A 88 -20.47 3.41 3.77
N VAL A 89 -19.90 2.23 3.63
CA VAL A 89 -20.00 1.48 2.37
C VAL A 89 -21.37 0.86 2.17
N THR A 90 -21.76 0.81 0.92
CA THR A 90 -22.88 0.01 0.38
C THR A 90 -22.36 -0.83 -0.76
N ASP A 91 -23.15 -1.79 -1.23
CA ASP A 91 -22.74 -2.73 -2.28
C ASP A 91 -22.57 -2.10 -3.67
N ASP A 92 -23.12 -0.92 -3.88
CA ASP A 92 -23.06 -0.13 -5.12
C ASP A 92 -21.86 0.84 -5.18
N VAL A 93 -21.13 1.06 -4.07
CA VAL A 93 -19.93 1.90 -4.09
C VAL A 93 -18.72 1.18 -4.65
N SER A 94 -17.79 1.94 -5.22
CA SER A 94 -16.51 1.47 -5.73
C SER A 94 -15.38 1.74 -4.76
N LEU A 95 -14.53 0.73 -4.53
CA LEU A 95 -13.43 0.77 -3.57
C LEU A 95 -12.09 0.52 -4.26
N LEU A 96 -11.14 1.45 -4.05
CA LEU A 96 -9.74 1.26 -4.44
C LEU A 96 -8.88 0.97 -3.20
N ILE A 97 -8.23 -0.18 -3.18
CA ILE A 97 -7.21 -0.51 -2.17
C ILE A 97 -5.84 -0.18 -2.74
N VAL A 98 -5.03 0.57 -1.98
CA VAL A 98 -3.69 0.99 -2.40
C VAL A 98 -2.66 0.46 -1.40
N ASP A 99 -1.61 -0.17 -1.93
CA ASP A 99 -0.44 -0.61 -1.15
C ASP A 99 0.85 -0.30 -1.92
N ASP A 100 2.01 -0.45 -1.29
CA ASP A 100 3.32 -0.20 -1.92
C ASP A 100 3.79 -1.40 -2.76
N VAL A 101 3.45 -2.60 -2.36
CA VAL A 101 3.76 -3.83 -3.08
C VAL A 101 2.69 -4.89 -2.87
N PHE A 102 2.29 -5.54 -3.95
CA PHE A 102 1.53 -6.79 -3.87
C PHE A 102 2.54 -7.95 -3.89
N ASP A 103 2.96 -8.38 -2.69
CA ASP A 103 3.92 -9.47 -2.50
C ASP A 103 3.18 -10.82 -2.43
N THR A 104 2.76 -11.26 -1.23
CA THR A 104 1.97 -12.50 -1.07
C THR A 104 0.47 -12.29 -1.30
N GLY A 105 0.00 -11.06 -1.36
CA GLY A 105 -1.42 -10.73 -1.46
C GLY A 105 -2.22 -10.87 -0.15
N ARG A 106 -1.62 -11.44 0.90
CA ARG A 106 -2.31 -11.75 2.16
C ARG A 106 -2.91 -10.53 2.85
N SER A 107 -2.21 -9.38 2.85
CA SER A 107 -2.70 -8.14 3.47
C SER A 107 -3.98 -7.66 2.81
N VAL A 108 -3.99 -7.59 1.49
CA VAL A 108 -5.15 -7.16 0.70
C VAL A 108 -6.31 -8.15 0.85
N ALA A 109 -6.03 -9.46 0.78
CA ALA A 109 -7.03 -10.50 0.97
C ALA A 109 -7.68 -10.40 2.36
N ALA A 110 -6.90 -10.21 3.41
CA ALA A 110 -7.39 -10.05 4.78
C ALA A 110 -8.28 -8.80 4.94
N VAL A 111 -7.91 -7.68 4.29
CA VAL A 111 -8.73 -6.46 4.29
C VAL A 111 -10.09 -6.71 3.65
N ILE A 112 -10.12 -7.36 2.48
CA ILE A 112 -11.36 -7.65 1.75
C ILE A 112 -12.22 -8.64 2.54
N GLU A 113 -11.61 -9.68 3.12
CA GLU A 113 -12.33 -10.68 3.92
C GLU A 113 -12.93 -10.05 5.19
N GLU A 114 -12.17 -9.25 5.92
CA GLU A 114 -12.65 -8.57 7.12
C GLU A 114 -13.75 -7.54 6.78
N LEU A 115 -13.63 -6.85 5.63
CA LEU A 115 -14.67 -5.97 5.13
C LEU A 115 -15.96 -6.77 4.83
N ARG A 116 -15.86 -7.89 4.12
CA ARG A 116 -16.99 -8.78 3.81
C ARG A 116 -17.67 -9.30 5.08
N ARG A 117 -16.86 -9.73 6.04
CA ARG A 117 -17.36 -10.24 7.33
C ARG A 117 -18.18 -9.19 8.09
N ARG A 118 -17.73 -7.92 8.04
CA ARG A 118 -18.35 -6.82 8.81
C ARG A 118 -19.45 -6.08 8.07
N ALA A 119 -19.24 -5.74 6.81
CA ALA A 119 -20.23 -5.01 6.00
C ALA A 119 -21.33 -5.92 5.45
N ARG A 120 -21.07 -7.25 5.34
CA ARG A 120 -22.03 -8.27 4.90
C ARG A 120 -22.62 -7.91 3.52
N LYS A 121 -23.94 -7.72 3.42
CA LYS A 121 -24.64 -7.34 2.20
C LYS A 121 -24.24 -5.96 1.66
N ASN A 122 -23.68 -5.10 2.50
CA ASN A 122 -23.21 -3.78 2.12
C ASN A 122 -21.74 -3.79 1.64
N THR A 123 -21.14 -4.97 1.44
CA THR A 123 -19.78 -5.03 0.90
C THR A 123 -19.76 -4.53 -0.54
N PRO A 124 -18.87 -3.58 -0.88
CA PRO A 124 -18.69 -3.12 -2.25
C PRO A 124 -18.46 -4.28 -3.22
N THR A 125 -19.15 -4.24 -4.37
CA THR A 125 -18.99 -5.28 -5.41
C THR A 125 -17.83 -4.98 -6.35
N ASP A 126 -17.50 -3.70 -6.62
CA ASP A 126 -16.34 -3.29 -7.42
C ASP A 126 -15.19 -2.87 -6.49
N ILE A 127 -14.32 -3.84 -6.14
CA ILE A 127 -13.11 -3.61 -5.33
C ILE A 127 -11.90 -3.83 -6.22
N ARG A 128 -11.12 -2.78 -6.45
CA ARG A 128 -9.88 -2.81 -7.22
C ARG A 128 -8.66 -2.51 -6.37
N ILE A 129 -7.51 -2.95 -6.86
CA ILE A 129 -6.22 -2.90 -6.15
C ILE A 129 -5.21 -2.18 -7.04
N ALA A 130 -4.54 -1.17 -6.48
CA ALA A 130 -3.47 -0.42 -7.14
C ALA A 130 -2.17 -0.52 -6.33
N VAL A 131 -1.10 -0.93 -6.99
CA VAL A 131 0.24 -1.03 -6.41
C VAL A 131 1.29 -0.64 -7.44
N PRO A 132 2.37 0.07 -7.07
CA PRO A 132 3.47 0.29 -8.02
C PRO A 132 4.22 -1.00 -8.34
N TYR A 133 4.34 -1.92 -7.40
CA TYR A 133 5.12 -3.16 -7.56
C TYR A 133 4.29 -4.40 -7.26
N HIS A 134 4.46 -5.42 -8.11
CA HIS A 134 3.87 -6.75 -7.95
C HIS A 134 4.95 -7.83 -8.00
N LYS A 135 4.82 -8.86 -7.15
CA LYS A 135 5.68 -10.04 -7.14
C LYS A 135 4.88 -11.30 -7.50
N PRO A 136 4.60 -11.55 -8.79
CA PRO A 136 3.70 -12.62 -9.22
C PRO A 136 4.06 -14.00 -8.66
N ALA A 137 5.37 -14.31 -8.62
CA ALA A 137 5.87 -15.61 -8.13
C ALA A 137 5.66 -15.83 -6.62
N ARG A 138 5.31 -14.79 -5.87
CA ARG A 138 5.09 -14.85 -4.42
C ARG A 138 3.62 -14.75 -4.02
N ASN A 139 2.74 -14.51 -4.98
CA ASN A 139 1.32 -14.40 -4.71
C ASN A 139 0.76 -15.76 -4.22
N GLU A 140 0.13 -15.74 -3.06
CA GLU A 140 -0.47 -16.90 -2.37
C GLU A 140 -2.01 -16.83 -2.35
N THR A 141 -2.59 -15.90 -3.12
CA THR A 141 -4.04 -15.66 -3.15
C THR A 141 -4.58 -15.78 -4.57
N ASP A 142 -5.90 -15.95 -4.71
CA ASP A 142 -6.57 -15.97 -6.01
C ASP A 142 -6.75 -14.57 -6.63
N ARG A 143 -6.33 -13.50 -5.89
CA ARG A 143 -6.43 -12.14 -6.37
C ARG A 143 -5.14 -11.69 -7.03
N GLN A 144 -5.32 -10.82 -8.03
CA GLN A 144 -4.26 -10.06 -8.67
C GLN A 144 -4.55 -8.56 -8.47
N PRO A 145 -3.53 -7.70 -8.44
CA PRO A 145 -3.77 -6.26 -8.50
C PRO A 145 -4.28 -5.85 -9.87
N ASP A 146 -5.19 -4.87 -9.91
CA ASP A 146 -5.83 -4.37 -11.14
C ASP A 146 -4.94 -3.34 -11.85
N TYR A 147 -4.17 -2.58 -11.07
CA TYR A 147 -3.26 -1.54 -11.56
C TYR A 147 -1.86 -1.78 -11.01
N VAL A 148 -0.91 -2.03 -11.91
CA VAL A 148 0.50 -2.34 -11.59
C VAL A 148 1.41 -1.60 -12.56
N LEU A 149 2.49 -1.00 -12.07
CA LEU A 149 3.51 -0.40 -12.93
C LEU A 149 4.65 -1.37 -13.22
N TYR A 150 5.10 -2.11 -12.22
CA TYR A 150 6.30 -2.96 -12.33
C TYR A 150 6.07 -4.34 -11.71
N GLU A 151 6.54 -5.38 -12.41
CA GLU A 151 6.74 -6.70 -11.82
C GLU A 151 8.19 -6.85 -11.39
N THR A 152 8.42 -7.47 -10.22
CA THR A 152 9.77 -7.67 -9.69
C THR A 152 9.85 -8.88 -8.76
N SER A 153 11.04 -9.46 -8.63
CA SER A 153 11.38 -10.44 -7.60
C SER A 153 12.31 -9.87 -6.52
N GLU A 154 12.76 -8.61 -6.68
CA GLU A 154 13.76 -7.98 -5.84
C GLU A 154 13.24 -7.62 -4.45
N TRP A 155 14.18 -7.39 -3.51
CA TRP A 155 13.85 -6.89 -2.18
C TRP A 155 13.83 -5.37 -2.17
N LEU A 156 12.62 -4.80 -2.24
CA LEU A 156 12.41 -3.34 -2.34
C LEU A 156 12.68 -2.64 -1.01
N LYS A 157 13.42 -1.54 -1.05
CA LYS A 157 13.66 -0.61 0.06
C LYS A 157 13.05 0.75 -0.26
N TYR A 158 11.89 1.00 0.32
CA TYR A 158 11.13 2.23 0.12
C TYR A 158 11.76 3.42 0.84
N PRO A 159 11.61 4.65 0.33
CA PRO A 159 12.19 5.85 0.94
C PRO A 159 11.67 6.10 2.37
N HIS A 160 10.46 5.68 2.67
CA HIS A 160 9.81 5.81 3.97
C HIS A 160 10.09 4.62 4.92
N SER A 161 10.85 3.60 4.51
CA SER A 161 11.14 2.41 5.32
C SER A 161 12.61 2.29 5.64
N LEU A 162 12.94 2.22 6.93
CA LEU A 162 14.29 2.06 7.45
C LEU A 162 14.53 0.67 8.04
N GLU A 163 13.49 -0.14 8.12
CA GLU A 163 13.54 -1.47 8.70
C GLU A 163 14.53 -2.38 7.95
N GLY A 164 15.43 -3.03 8.70
CA GLY A 164 16.44 -3.93 8.14
C GLY A 164 17.56 -3.20 7.37
N LEU A 165 17.75 -1.88 7.56
CA LEU A 165 18.91 -1.14 7.09
C LEU A 165 19.94 -0.97 8.22
N SER A 166 21.21 -1.25 7.92
CA SER A 166 22.33 -0.87 8.76
C SER A 166 22.58 0.64 8.65
N ARG A 167 23.35 1.18 9.60
CA ARG A 167 23.73 2.61 9.56
C ARG A 167 24.57 2.97 8.34
N ASP A 168 25.43 2.06 7.91
CA ASP A 168 26.26 2.29 6.75
C ASP A 168 25.42 2.29 5.47
N GLU A 169 24.43 1.41 5.36
CA GLU A 169 23.44 1.44 4.27
C GLU A 169 22.62 2.74 4.28
N ILE A 170 22.23 3.24 5.46
CA ILE A 170 21.52 4.54 5.56
C ILE A 170 22.41 5.67 5.08
N ARG A 171 23.68 5.74 5.53
CA ARG A 171 24.61 6.77 5.08
C ARG A 171 24.86 6.71 3.57
N GLN A 172 24.99 5.53 3.03
CA GLN A 172 25.24 5.31 1.60
C GLN A 172 24.05 5.66 0.73
N HIS A 173 22.85 5.17 1.08
CA HIS A 173 21.65 5.26 0.24
C HIS A 173 20.66 6.35 0.67
N ARG A 174 20.85 6.95 1.84
CA ARG A 174 20.04 8.03 2.42
C ARG A 174 20.93 9.06 3.13
N PRO A 175 21.86 9.74 2.41
CA PRO A 175 22.89 10.56 3.03
C PRO A 175 22.34 11.71 3.90
N ASN A 176 21.24 12.33 3.50
CA ASN A 176 20.58 13.36 4.29
C ASN A 176 20.05 12.81 5.64
N LEU A 177 19.45 11.63 5.63
CA LEU A 177 19.00 10.96 6.86
C LEU A 177 20.17 10.53 7.73
N GLY A 178 21.26 10.01 7.11
CA GLY A 178 22.50 9.68 7.83
C GLY A 178 23.02 10.86 8.62
N ARG A 179 23.07 12.05 8.00
CA ARG A 179 23.49 13.30 8.66
C ARG A 179 22.56 13.65 9.84
N ILE A 180 21.25 13.63 9.66
CA ILE A 180 20.28 13.92 10.73
C ILE A 180 20.48 12.96 11.92
N ILE A 181 20.69 11.66 11.66
CA ILE A 181 20.92 10.66 12.71
C ILE A 181 22.24 10.95 13.47
N ASP A 182 23.29 11.37 12.77
CA ASP A 182 24.56 11.69 13.37
C ASP A 182 24.48 12.99 14.21
N GLU A 183 23.74 14.01 13.77
CA GLU A 183 23.47 15.25 14.51
C GLU A 183 22.76 14.98 15.85
N VAL A 184 21.64 14.22 15.84
CA VAL A 184 20.88 13.88 17.07
C VAL A 184 21.73 13.13 18.09
N ARG A 185 22.77 12.40 17.68
CA ARG A 185 23.65 11.64 18.58
C ARG A 185 24.75 12.46 19.21
N GLN A 186 25.13 13.56 18.60
CA GLN A 186 26.12 14.49 19.19
C GLN A 186 25.50 15.30 20.33
N GLU A 187 24.17 15.37 20.39
CA GLU A 187 23.42 16.10 21.41
C GLU A 187 22.98 15.21 22.61
N GLN A 188 23.25 13.89 22.57
CA GLN A 188 22.95 12.91 23.65
C GLN A 188 24.22 12.46 24.36
#